data_6768d2e847e366325b248e926ea0487c
#
_entry.id   6768d2e847e366325b248e926ea0487c
#
_cell.length_a   1.000
_cell.length_b   1.000
_cell.length_c   1.000
_cell.angle_alpha   90.00
_cell.angle_beta   90.00
_cell.angle_gamma   90.00
#
_symmetry.space_group_name_H-M   'P 1'
#
loop_
_entity.id
_entity.type
_entity.pdbx_description
1 polymer ?
#
loop_
_entity_poly.entity_id
_entity_poly.type
_entity_poly.pdbx_seq_one_letter_code
_entity_poly.pdbx_strand_id
1 'polypeptide(L)'
;VAANDDATTAEVTDAITNLANAIAGLESTVVDTSALAHEIELVTEMIANLDDYVPSTVEGLQNKLDAAKNALAFAASQEEIDAATEALREARLNARTKADVSALEELINYVMALDMCAYTHESAAEVSQAVEQARLMLSEPEATQEDVDAKLNELQTAIDGLGRRTVPA
;
A
#
# COMPACT_ATOMS: atom_id res chain seq x y z
N VAL A 1 -36.70 33.83 31.17
CA VAL A 1 -35.88 35.02 31.48
C VAL A 1 -36.48 36.29 30.89
N ALA A 2 -37.33 36.16 29.85
CA ALA A 2 -38.00 37.31 29.21
C ALA A 2 -39.20 37.86 30.01
N ALA A 3 -39.45 37.35 31.25
CA ALA A 3 -40.60 37.73 32.07
C ALA A 3 -40.23 38.38 33.40
N ASN A 4 -38.99 38.90 33.54
CA ASN A 4 -38.61 39.67 34.72
C ASN A 4 -38.67 41.16 34.40
N ASP A 5 -39.84 41.76 34.60
CA ASP A 5 -40.13 43.20 34.37
C ASP A 5 -39.39 44.13 35.35
N ASP A 6 -38.74 43.55 36.39
CA ASP A 6 -38.03 44.31 37.46
C ASP A 6 -36.48 44.24 37.28
N ALA A 7 -35.99 43.71 36.17
CA ALA A 7 -34.54 43.63 35.90
C ALA A 7 -33.93 45.03 35.72
N THR A 8 -32.88 45.31 36.50
CA THR A 8 -32.14 46.57 36.38
C THR A 8 -31.32 46.58 35.08
N THR A 9 -31.00 47.79 34.58
CA THR A 9 -30.16 47.97 33.42
C THR A 9 -28.80 47.27 33.55
N ALA A 10 -28.28 47.18 34.77
CA ALA A 10 -27.01 46.47 35.09
C ALA A 10 -27.15 44.97 34.90
N GLU A 11 -28.20 44.34 35.42
CA GLU A 11 -28.48 42.92 35.29
C GLU A 11 -28.70 42.50 33.84
N VAL A 12 -29.37 43.32 33.03
CA VAL A 12 -29.55 43.11 31.60
C VAL A 12 -28.21 43.19 30.86
N THR A 13 -27.36 44.17 31.23
CA THR A 13 -26.03 44.36 30.62
C THR A 13 -25.12 43.19 30.97
N ASP A 14 -25.13 42.70 32.20
CA ASP A 14 -24.39 41.53 32.64
C ASP A 14 -24.85 40.24 31.94
N ALA A 15 -26.13 40.05 31.77
CA ALA A 15 -26.68 38.93 31.01
C ALA A 15 -26.28 38.96 29.54
N ILE A 16 -26.29 40.13 28.91
CA ILE A 16 -25.83 40.32 27.51
C ILE A 16 -24.33 40.04 27.41
N THR A 17 -23.53 40.51 28.37
CA THR A 17 -22.08 40.30 28.39
C THR A 17 -21.75 38.81 28.58
N ASN A 18 -22.43 38.13 29.50
CA ASN A 18 -22.29 36.70 29.71
C ASN A 18 -22.69 35.87 28.49
N LEU A 19 -23.79 36.25 27.82
CA LEU A 19 -24.20 35.60 26.59
C LEU A 19 -23.21 35.83 25.46
N ALA A 20 -22.68 37.04 25.30
CA ALA A 20 -21.67 37.38 24.32
C ALA A 20 -20.36 36.59 24.56
N ASN A 21 -19.96 36.47 25.82
CA ASN A 21 -18.77 35.66 26.20
C ASN A 21 -19.01 34.17 25.95
N ALA A 22 -20.18 33.65 26.24
CA ALA A 22 -20.56 32.27 25.95
C ALA A 22 -20.58 31.98 24.42
N ILE A 23 -21.07 32.93 23.63
CA ILE A 23 -21.04 32.85 22.17
C ILE A 23 -19.62 32.91 21.64
N ALA A 24 -18.78 33.79 22.19
CA ALA A 24 -17.36 33.91 21.80
C ALA A 24 -16.55 32.67 22.24
N GLY A 25 -16.96 32.01 23.33
CA GLY A 25 -16.38 30.73 23.77
C GLY A 25 -16.90 29.50 23.01
N LEU A 26 -17.93 29.64 22.21
CA LEU A 26 -18.30 28.72 21.17
C LEU A 26 -17.27 28.88 20.04
N GLU A 27 -16.05 28.37 20.26
CA GLU A 27 -15.15 28.12 19.13
C GLU A 27 -15.90 27.17 18.20
N SER A 28 -16.26 27.66 17.04
CA SER A 28 -16.62 26.79 15.92
C SER A 28 -15.36 25.98 15.63
N THR A 29 -15.24 24.80 16.24
CA THR A 29 -14.25 23.82 15.85
C THR A 29 -14.67 23.33 14.46
N VAL A 30 -14.32 24.14 13.45
CA VAL A 30 -14.36 23.68 12.06
C VAL A 30 -13.25 22.67 11.95
N VAL A 31 -13.64 21.39 12.06
CA VAL A 31 -12.72 20.29 11.88
C VAL A 31 -12.29 20.29 10.41
N ASP A 32 -10.97 20.42 10.16
CA ASP A 32 -10.43 20.31 8.80
C ASP A 32 -10.29 18.84 8.43
N THR A 33 -11.12 18.40 7.51
CA THR A 33 -11.17 17.01 7.02
C THR A 33 -10.48 16.83 5.67
N SER A 34 -9.88 17.87 5.10
CA SER A 34 -9.33 17.85 3.74
C SER A 34 -8.21 16.82 3.57
N ALA A 35 -7.31 16.72 4.54
CA ALA A 35 -6.22 15.75 4.52
C ALA A 35 -6.73 14.31 4.60
N LEU A 36 -7.71 14.06 5.47
CA LEU A 36 -8.34 12.73 5.61
C LEU A 36 -9.09 12.34 4.34
N ALA A 37 -9.86 13.26 3.76
CA ALA A 37 -10.59 13.02 2.52
C ALA A 37 -9.63 12.65 1.38
N HIS A 38 -8.50 13.33 1.28
CA HIS A 38 -7.47 13.02 0.28
C HIS A 38 -6.83 11.65 0.48
N GLU A 39 -6.47 11.28 1.71
CA GLU A 39 -5.95 9.92 1.99
C GLU A 39 -6.99 8.83 1.71
N ILE A 40 -8.26 9.07 2.02
CA ILE A 40 -9.36 8.15 1.68
C ILE A 40 -9.47 7.93 0.17
N GLU A 41 -9.33 8.98 -0.63
CA GLU A 41 -9.35 8.89 -2.10
C GLU A 41 -8.18 8.03 -2.62
N LEU A 42 -6.95 8.32 -2.18
CA LEU A 42 -5.76 7.56 -2.55
C LEU A 42 -5.87 6.07 -2.19
N VAL A 43 -6.29 5.76 -0.96
CA VAL A 43 -6.44 4.36 -0.52
C VAL A 43 -7.60 3.66 -1.22
N THR A 44 -8.68 4.37 -1.54
CA THR A 44 -9.79 3.80 -2.32
C THR A 44 -9.32 3.38 -3.71
N GLU A 45 -8.46 4.17 -4.34
CA GLU A 45 -7.86 3.85 -5.64
C GLU A 45 -6.92 2.65 -5.55
N MET A 46 -6.11 2.55 -4.48
CA MET A 46 -5.27 1.39 -4.20
C MET A 46 -6.08 0.11 -4.00
N ILE A 47 -7.20 0.17 -3.28
CA ILE A 47 -8.09 -0.99 -3.03
C ILE A 47 -8.72 -1.49 -4.34
N ALA A 48 -8.98 -0.61 -5.29
CA ALA A 48 -9.47 -1.01 -6.61
C ALA A 48 -8.43 -1.82 -7.41
N ASN A 49 -7.14 -1.73 -7.06
CA ASN A 49 -6.03 -2.39 -7.72
C ASN A 49 -5.19 -3.25 -6.73
N LEU A 50 -5.83 -3.89 -5.75
CA LEU A 50 -5.14 -4.69 -4.72
C LEU A 50 -4.29 -5.82 -5.28
N ASP A 51 -4.65 -6.35 -6.45
CA ASP A 51 -3.90 -7.42 -7.12
C ASP A 51 -2.48 -7.01 -7.52
N ASP A 52 -2.21 -5.71 -7.63
CA ASP A 52 -0.89 -5.16 -7.95
C ASP A 52 0.03 -5.07 -6.72
N TYR A 53 -0.50 -5.30 -5.53
CA TYR A 53 0.23 -5.15 -4.28
C TYR A 53 0.54 -6.50 -3.63
N VAL A 54 1.61 -6.52 -2.84
CA VAL A 54 1.98 -7.67 -2.02
C VAL A 54 0.95 -7.87 -0.92
N PRO A 55 0.30 -9.06 -0.82
CA PRO A 55 -0.87 -9.27 0.05
C PRO A 55 -0.64 -8.92 1.51
N SER A 56 0.50 -9.28 2.08
CA SER A 56 0.81 -9.00 3.50
C SER A 56 0.90 -7.50 3.80
N THR A 57 1.31 -6.70 2.82
CA THR A 57 1.50 -5.25 3.01
C THR A 57 0.20 -4.45 2.92
N VAL A 58 -0.86 -5.02 2.37
CA VAL A 58 -2.19 -4.40 2.24
C VAL A 58 -3.23 -5.07 3.14
N GLU A 59 -2.81 -6.04 3.97
CA GLU A 59 -3.70 -6.69 4.92
C GLU A 59 -4.32 -5.67 5.88
N GLY A 60 -5.64 -5.71 6.02
CA GLY A 60 -6.37 -4.78 6.88
C GLY A 60 -6.54 -3.36 6.32
N LEU A 61 -6.04 -3.05 5.12
CA LEU A 61 -6.17 -1.73 4.49
C LEU A 61 -7.64 -1.32 4.34
N GLN A 62 -8.52 -2.26 3.96
CA GLN A 62 -9.97 -2.01 3.88
C GLN A 62 -10.56 -1.60 5.23
N ASN A 63 -10.18 -2.29 6.32
CA ASN A 63 -10.66 -1.96 7.66
C ASN A 63 -10.20 -0.55 8.10
N LYS A 64 -8.97 -0.17 7.77
CA LYS A 64 -8.44 1.17 8.03
C LYS A 64 -9.15 2.24 7.20
N LEU A 65 -9.48 1.94 5.95
CA LEU A 65 -10.27 2.82 5.11
C LEU A 65 -11.69 3.02 5.67
N ASP A 66 -12.34 1.96 6.14
CA ASP A 66 -13.67 2.04 6.74
C ASP A 66 -13.66 2.83 8.05
N ALA A 67 -12.62 2.65 8.88
CA ALA A 67 -12.41 3.45 10.08
C ALA A 67 -12.19 4.95 9.75
N ALA A 68 -11.43 5.25 8.72
CA ALA A 68 -11.20 6.61 8.24
C ALA A 68 -12.48 7.28 7.71
N LYS A 69 -13.31 6.55 6.97
CA LYS A 69 -14.62 7.01 6.51
C LYS A 69 -15.58 7.28 7.69
N ASN A 70 -15.53 6.44 8.71
CA ASN A 70 -16.30 6.66 9.94
C ASN A 70 -15.82 7.92 10.69
N ALA A 71 -14.51 8.12 10.81
CA ALA A 71 -13.96 9.33 11.40
C ALA A 71 -14.38 10.58 10.59
N LEU A 72 -14.30 10.53 9.26
CA LEU A 72 -14.76 11.63 8.40
C LEU A 72 -16.22 12.01 8.64
N ALA A 73 -17.07 11.01 8.91
CA ALA A 73 -18.52 11.21 9.08
C ALA A 73 -18.92 11.64 10.51
N PHE A 74 -18.16 11.21 11.53
CA PHE A 74 -18.63 11.27 12.92
C PHE A 74 -17.60 11.84 13.92
N ALA A 75 -16.38 12.18 13.50
CA ALA A 75 -15.37 12.73 14.40
C ALA A 75 -15.83 14.04 15.04
N ALA A 76 -15.63 14.14 16.34
CA ALA A 76 -16.02 15.29 17.14
C ALA A 76 -14.86 16.29 17.33
N SER A 77 -13.63 15.92 17.00
CA SER A 77 -12.44 16.73 17.20
C SER A 77 -11.44 16.65 16.04
N GLN A 78 -10.59 17.66 15.92
CA GLN A 78 -9.47 17.65 14.96
C GLN A 78 -8.49 16.52 15.25
N GLU A 79 -8.25 16.22 16.51
CA GLU A 79 -7.35 15.15 16.95
C GLU A 79 -7.79 13.77 16.42
N GLU A 80 -9.09 13.49 16.40
CA GLU A 80 -9.64 12.25 15.83
C GLU A 80 -9.43 12.18 14.32
N ILE A 81 -9.59 13.29 13.61
CA ILE A 81 -9.34 13.39 12.17
C ILE A 81 -7.85 13.20 11.87
N ASP A 82 -6.99 13.86 12.61
CA ASP A 82 -5.53 13.77 12.43
C ASP A 82 -5.03 12.34 12.70
N ALA A 83 -5.52 11.69 13.75
CA ALA A 83 -5.20 10.30 14.07
C ALA A 83 -5.66 9.32 12.97
N ALA A 84 -6.86 9.50 12.45
CA ALA A 84 -7.38 8.68 11.35
C ALA A 84 -6.58 8.90 10.06
N THR A 85 -6.21 10.15 9.78
CA THR A 85 -5.37 10.52 8.62
C THR A 85 -4.01 9.84 8.69
N GLU A 86 -3.35 9.91 9.85
CA GLU A 86 -2.03 9.32 10.05
C GLU A 86 -2.06 7.80 9.97
N ALA A 87 -3.06 7.15 10.61
CA ALA A 87 -3.23 5.70 10.55
C ALA A 87 -3.47 5.18 9.12
N LEU A 88 -4.24 5.92 8.32
CA LEU A 88 -4.49 5.56 6.92
C LEU A 88 -3.27 5.81 6.04
N ARG A 89 -2.57 6.92 6.26
CA ARG A 89 -1.32 7.27 5.57
C ARG A 89 -0.23 6.24 5.83
N GLU A 90 -0.03 5.85 7.08
CA GLU A 90 0.93 4.82 7.45
C GLU A 90 0.63 3.50 6.74
N ALA A 91 -0.64 3.08 6.72
CA ALA A 91 -1.05 1.87 6.01
C ALA A 91 -0.77 1.95 4.51
N ARG A 92 -1.02 3.11 3.89
CA ARG A 92 -0.73 3.35 2.47
C ARG A 92 0.76 3.31 2.17
N LEU A 93 1.59 3.92 3.01
CA LEU A 93 3.05 3.96 2.82
C LEU A 93 3.71 2.59 3.05
N ASN A 94 3.10 1.71 3.83
CA ASN A 94 3.57 0.34 4.05
C ASN A 94 3.20 -0.60 2.90
N ALA A 95 2.27 -0.22 2.03
CA ALA A 95 1.89 -1.01 0.88
C ALA A 95 3.05 -1.07 -0.14
N ARG A 96 3.33 -2.26 -0.61
CA ARG A 96 4.39 -2.55 -1.58
C ARG A 96 3.79 -3.22 -2.82
N THR A 97 4.12 -2.73 -4.00
CA THR A 97 3.74 -3.38 -5.25
C THR A 97 4.48 -4.71 -5.42
N LYS A 98 3.85 -5.67 -6.10
CA LYS A 98 4.48 -6.93 -6.49
C LYS A 98 5.71 -6.66 -7.37
N ALA A 99 6.66 -7.58 -7.31
CA ALA A 99 7.84 -7.54 -8.17
C ALA A 99 7.44 -7.73 -9.65
N ASP A 100 8.16 -7.07 -10.55
CA ASP A 100 8.04 -7.31 -11.99
C ASP A 100 8.81 -8.58 -12.36
N VAL A 101 8.07 -9.59 -12.78
CA VAL A 101 8.59 -10.90 -13.15
C VAL A 101 8.71 -11.11 -14.66
N SER A 102 8.36 -10.12 -15.47
CA SER A 102 8.28 -10.23 -16.94
C SER A 102 9.59 -10.71 -17.56
N ALA A 103 10.73 -10.13 -17.15
CA ALA A 103 12.04 -10.52 -17.67
C ALA A 103 12.42 -11.97 -17.29
N LEU A 104 12.00 -12.41 -16.09
CA LEU A 104 12.22 -13.77 -15.64
C LEU A 104 11.37 -14.77 -16.43
N GLU A 105 10.11 -14.44 -16.71
CA GLU A 105 9.22 -15.22 -17.57
C GLU A 105 9.77 -15.35 -18.98
N GLU A 106 10.22 -14.25 -19.58
CA GLU A 106 10.82 -14.26 -20.92
C GLU A 106 12.06 -15.14 -20.98
N LEU A 107 12.93 -15.09 -19.97
CA LEU A 107 14.13 -15.91 -19.92
C LEU A 107 13.81 -17.40 -19.72
N ILE A 108 12.82 -17.74 -18.89
CA ILE A 108 12.31 -19.11 -18.74
C ILE A 108 11.79 -19.64 -20.09
N ASN A 109 10.99 -18.85 -20.81
CA ASN A 109 10.43 -19.22 -22.10
C ASN A 109 11.55 -19.42 -23.14
N TYR A 110 12.58 -18.58 -23.13
CA TYR A 110 13.76 -18.75 -23.97
C TYR A 110 14.45 -20.10 -23.70
N VAL A 111 14.69 -20.46 -22.44
CA VAL A 111 15.32 -21.73 -22.07
C VAL A 111 14.45 -22.92 -22.48
N MET A 112 13.14 -22.81 -22.33
CA MET A 112 12.21 -23.89 -22.74
C MET A 112 12.20 -24.13 -24.26
N ALA A 113 12.61 -23.15 -25.05
CA ALA A 113 12.77 -23.29 -26.51
C ALA A 113 14.14 -23.83 -26.94
N LEU A 114 15.12 -23.94 -26.01
CA LEU A 114 16.45 -24.48 -26.30
C LEU A 114 16.42 -26.01 -26.42
N ASP A 115 17.15 -26.53 -27.41
CA ASP A 115 17.40 -27.98 -27.54
C ASP A 115 18.50 -28.41 -26.53
N MET A 116 18.06 -28.85 -25.35
CA MET A 116 18.95 -29.29 -24.29
C MET A 116 19.83 -30.50 -24.66
N CYS A 117 19.43 -31.27 -25.69
CA CYS A 117 20.23 -32.39 -26.19
C CYS A 117 21.53 -31.97 -26.86
N ALA A 118 21.64 -30.71 -27.30
CA ALA A 118 22.82 -30.14 -27.90
C ALA A 118 23.94 -29.78 -26.91
N TYR A 119 23.63 -29.82 -25.60
CA TYR A 119 24.52 -29.42 -24.51
C TYR A 119 24.98 -30.61 -23.67
N THR A 120 26.01 -30.39 -22.83
CA THR A 120 26.48 -31.43 -21.91
C THR A 120 25.44 -31.71 -20.85
N HIS A 121 25.36 -32.93 -20.36
CA HIS A 121 24.38 -33.33 -19.34
C HIS A 121 24.49 -32.49 -18.06
N GLU A 122 25.72 -32.16 -17.66
CA GLU A 122 26.02 -31.37 -16.47
C GLU A 122 25.46 -29.95 -16.60
N SER A 123 25.82 -29.20 -17.67
CA SER A 123 25.35 -27.84 -17.87
C SER A 123 23.85 -27.75 -18.14
N ALA A 124 23.26 -28.73 -18.83
CA ALA A 124 21.81 -28.81 -19.03
C ALA A 124 21.05 -29.07 -17.71
N ALA A 125 21.63 -29.83 -16.79
CA ALA A 125 21.06 -30.06 -15.47
C ALA A 125 21.06 -28.80 -14.60
N GLU A 126 22.16 -28.03 -14.64
CA GLU A 126 22.26 -26.73 -13.94
C GLU A 126 21.20 -25.77 -14.42
N VAL A 127 21.03 -25.61 -15.74
CA VAL A 127 19.97 -24.76 -16.31
C VAL A 127 18.58 -25.26 -15.92
N SER A 128 18.33 -26.57 -15.94
CA SER A 128 17.05 -27.14 -15.54
C SER A 128 16.72 -26.83 -14.08
N GLN A 129 17.71 -26.93 -13.19
CA GLN A 129 17.53 -26.57 -11.79
C GLN A 129 17.26 -25.10 -11.60
N ALA A 130 17.98 -24.22 -12.32
CA ALA A 130 17.77 -22.79 -12.27
C ALA A 130 16.37 -22.39 -12.76
N VAL A 131 15.86 -23.04 -13.83
CA VAL A 131 14.48 -22.86 -14.31
C VAL A 131 13.44 -23.25 -13.27
N GLU A 132 13.64 -24.38 -12.59
CA GLU A 132 12.68 -24.77 -11.52
C GLU A 132 12.68 -23.77 -10.36
N GLN A 133 13.84 -23.24 -9.96
CA GLN A 133 13.90 -22.19 -8.94
C GLN A 133 13.25 -20.89 -9.41
N ALA A 134 13.47 -20.51 -10.67
CA ALA A 134 12.84 -19.33 -11.27
C ALA A 134 11.31 -19.48 -11.34
N ARG A 135 10.80 -20.66 -11.69
CA ARG A 135 9.34 -20.92 -11.69
C ARG A 135 8.71 -20.83 -10.30
N LEU A 136 9.41 -21.30 -9.28
CA LEU A 136 8.93 -21.17 -7.90
C LEU A 136 8.82 -19.69 -7.54
N MET A 137 9.77 -18.85 -7.97
CA MET A 137 9.74 -17.40 -7.75
C MET A 137 8.54 -16.72 -8.41
N LEU A 138 8.11 -17.15 -9.61
CA LEU A 138 6.92 -16.63 -10.27
C LEU A 138 5.63 -16.87 -9.48
N SER A 139 5.62 -17.89 -8.62
CA SER A 139 4.48 -18.25 -7.79
C SER A 139 4.52 -17.62 -6.39
N GLU A 140 5.60 -16.88 -6.06
CA GLU A 140 5.80 -16.27 -4.74
C GLU A 140 5.23 -14.85 -4.70
N PRO A 141 4.05 -14.63 -4.09
CA PRO A 141 3.41 -13.32 -4.08
C PRO A 141 4.12 -12.29 -3.21
N GLU A 142 4.97 -12.76 -2.29
CA GLU A 142 5.73 -11.92 -1.35
C GLU A 142 7.14 -11.58 -1.84
N ALA A 143 7.54 -12.08 -3.03
CA ALA A 143 8.85 -11.84 -3.60
C ALA A 143 9.18 -10.35 -3.72
N THR A 144 10.41 -9.99 -3.39
CA THR A 144 10.93 -8.65 -3.65
C THR A 144 11.51 -8.55 -5.06
N GLN A 145 11.64 -7.33 -5.59
CA GLN A 145 12.33 -7.14 -6.88
C GLN A 145 13.77 -7.66 -6.83
N GLU A 146 14.45 -7.50 -5.70
CA GLU A 146 15.81 -8.01 -5.48
C GLU A 146 15.87 -9.55 -5.59
N ASP A 147 14.86 -10.26 -5.04
CA ASP A 147 14.78 -11.72 -5.14
C ASP A 147 14.57 -12.16 -6.58
N VAL A 148 13.69 -11.47 -7.32
CA VAL A 148 13.44 -11.74 -8.74
C VAL A 148 14.67 -11.49 -9.59
N ASP A 149 15.36 -10.35 -9.37
CA ASP A 149 16.58 -10.00 -10.08
C ASP A 149 17.72 -10.97 -9.79
N ALA A 150 17.84 -11.47 -8.54
CA ALA A 150 18.80 -12.50 -8.18
C ALA A 150 18.54 -13.80 -8.94
N LYS A 151 17.28 -14.25 -9.04
CA LYS A 151 16.92 -15.45 -9.81
C LYS A 151 17.10 -15.28 -11.31
N LEU A 152 16.85 -14.09 -11.83
CA LEU A 152 17.14 -13.74 -13.23
C LEU A 152 18.62 -13.89 -13.52
N ASN A 153 19.50 -13.37 -12.65
CA ASN A 153 20.93 -13.46 -12.78
C ASN A 153 21.46 -14.90 -12.64
N GLU A 154 20.90 -15.69 -11.69
CA GLU A 154 21.23 -17.12 -11.54
C GLU A 154 20.90 -17.89 -12.81
N LEU A 155 19.71 -17.71 -13.37
CA LEU A 155 19.27 -18.38 -14.58
C LEU A 155 20.12 -17.94 -15.79
N GLN A 156 20.42 -16.65 -15.93
CA GLN A 156 21.30 -16.13 -16.97
C GLN A 156 22.71 -16.73 -16.89
N THR A 157 23.27 -16.83 -15.69
CA THR A 157 24.60 -17.41 -15.45
C THR A 157 24.62 -18.90 -15.83
N ALA A 158 23.57 -19.65 -15.50
CA ALA A 158 23.45 -21.05 -15.90
C ALA A 158 23.38 -21.20 -17.43
N ILE A 159 22.64 -20.32 -18.12
CA ILE A 159 22.57 -20.30 -19.59
C ILE A 159 23.93 -19.99 -20.21
N ASP A 160 24.63 -19.00 -19.68
CA ASP A 160 25.97 -18.61 -20.16
C ASP A 160 27.01 -19.73 -19.95
N GLY A 161 26.78 -20.59 -18.94
CA GLY A 161 27.58 -21.78 -18.65
C GLY A 161 27.27 -23.00 -19.54
N LEU A 162 26.31 -22.92 -20.46
CA LEU A 162 25.93 -24.03 -21.33
C LEU A 162 27.07 -24.48 -22.24
N GLY A 163 27.66 -25.62 -21.91
CA GLY A 163 28.71 -26.28 -22.72
C GLY A 163 28.10 -27.12 -23.83
N ARG A 164 28.44 -26.82 -25.10
CA ARG A 164 28.03 -27.67 -26.23
C ARG A 164 28.69 -29.05 -26.17
N ARG A 165 27.93 -30.09 -26.46
CA ARG A 165 28.50 -31.43 -26.64
C ARG A 165 29.40 -31.41 -27.88
N THR A 166 30.71 -31.67 -27.67
CA THR A 166 31.60 -31.98 -28.76
C THR A 166 31.33 -33.42 -29.19
N VAL A 167 30.73 -33.58 -30.39
CA VAL A 167 30.65 -34.90 -31.02
C VAL A 167 32.03 -35.19 -31.55
N PRO A 168 32.73 -36.28 -31.11
CA PRO A 168 34.01 -36.65 -31.72
C PRO A 168 33.76 -37.03 -33.20
N ALA A 169 34.61 -36.48 -34.08
CA ALA A 169 34.55 -36.73 -35.51
C ALA A 169 34.86 -38.20 -35.84
#